data_9b36c5f6e1fa5884a9796c14b5958c3f
#
_entry.id   9b36c5f6e1fa5884a9796c14b5958c3f
#
_cell.length_a   1.000
_cell.length_b   1.000
_cell.length_c   1.000
_cell.angle_alpha   90.00
_cell.angle_beta   90.00
_cell.angle_gamma   90.00
#
_symmetry.space_group_name_H-M   'P 1'
#
loop_
_entity.id
_entity.type
_entity.pdbx_description
1 polymer ?
#
loop_
_entity_poly.entity_id
_entity_poly.type
_entity_poly.pdbx_seq_one_letter_code
_entity_poly.pdbx_strand_id
1 'polypeptide(L)'
;IANPDMAQQQNEQVAQQSVSHPALASKRGMQALSDSGRGIPLLYSEIANKVNNAKDKPRKLKVLQDNDSVALRQVLRGAFDPKIEWAIPKGDVPYAVNEAPVGTDHTILSQEAKKLYMFVKGGDNTIKQSQRELIFIQMLEGLSAEEAEFLITVVNQKVNNKYKGFTANLVKEAFDWDDNFMKKEKKPSFPV
;
A
#
# COMPACT_ATOMS: atom_id res chain seq x y z
N ILE A 1 53.15 -2.16 -31.23
CA ILE A 1 52.71 -3.39 -30.53
C ILE A 1 51.99 -2.94 -29.27
N ALA A 2 50.67 -3.05 -29.28
CA ALA A 2 49.82 -2.67 -28.14
C ALA A 2 50.04 -3.65 -26.97
N ASN A 3 50.28 -3.10 -25.79
CA ASN A 3 50.54 -3.84 -24.56
C ASN A 3 49.20 -4.46 -24.05
N PRO A 4 49.06 -5.79 -23.95
CA PRO A 4 47.81 -6.42 -23.55
C PRO A 4 47.41 -6.14 -22.09
N ASP A 5 48.34 -5.65 -21.26
CA ASP A 5 48.07 -5.32 -19.85
C ASP A 5 47.21 -4.08 -19.63
N MET A 6 47.22 -3.12 -20.57
CA MET A 6 46.38 -1.92 -20.43
C MET A 6 44.87 -2.19 -20.69
N ALA A 7 44.53 -3.19 -21.49
CA ALA A 7 43.14 -3.54 -21.76
C ALA A 7 42.47 -4.27 -20.61
N GLN A 8 43.24 -5.01 -19.80
CA GLN A 8 42.73 -5.70 -18.61
C GLN A 8 42.46 -4.75 -17.44
N GLN A 9 43.34 -3.74 -17.24
CA GLN A 9 43.16 -2.74 -16.18
C GLN A 9 41.96 -1.82 -16.43
N GLN A 10 41.62 -1.49 -17.67
CA GLN A 10 40.44 -0.69 -17.98
C GLN A 10 39.14 -1.48 -17.80
N ASN A 11 39.12 -2.77 -18.03
CA ASN A 11 37.94 -3.62 -17.82
C ASN A 11 37.65 -3.86 -16.34
N GLU A 12 38.68 -3.95 -15.50
CA GLU A 12 38.47 -4.09 -14.03
C GLU A 12 37.95 -2.79 -13.40
N GLN A 13 38.34 -1.62 -13.86
CA GLN A 13 37.84 -0.35 -13.35
C GLN A 13 36.38 -0.08 -13.78
N VAL A 14 35.99 -0.48 -14.98
CA VAL A 14 34.58 -0.36 -15.45
C VAL A 14 33.67 -1.33 -14.71
N ALA A 15 34.12 -2.55 -14.41
CA ALA A 15 33.36 -3.53 -13.65
C ALA A 15 33.16 -3.11 -12.18
N GLN A 16 34.14 -2.42 -11.57
CA GLN A 16 34.01 -1.92 -10.19
C GLN A 16 33.11 -0.70 -10.07
N GLN A 17 33.00 0.14 -11.10
CA GLN A 17 32.10 1.30 -11.08
C GLN A 17 30.63 0.95 -11.30
N SER A 18 30.32 -0.14 -11.98
CA SER A 18 28.94 -0.54 -12.26
C SER A 18 28.25 -1.26 -11.09
N VAL A 19 28.99 -1.78 -10.13
CA VAL A 19 28.46 -2.56 -9.00
C VAL A 19 28.11 -1.70 -7.79
N SER A 20 28.62 -0.46 -7.70
CA SER A 20 28.45 0.39 -6.53
C SER A 20 27.20 1.30 -6.56
N HIS A 21 26.58 1.51 -7.72
CA HIS A 21 25.47 2.45 -7.85
C HIS A 21 24.09 2.00 -7.30
N PRO A 22 23.63 0.74 -7.48
CA PRO A 22 22.31 0.35 -6.98
C PRO A 22 22.22 0.28 -5.44
N ALA A 23 23.29 -0.14 -4.79
CA ALA A 23 23.32 -0.29 -3.33
C ALA A 23 23.34 1.06 -2.57
N LEU A 24 23.94 2.10 -3.15
CA LEU A 24 23.96 3.44 -2.55
C LEU A 24 22.65 4.20 -2.68
N ALA A 25 21.92 4.00 -3.78
CA ALA A 25 20.59 4.60 -3.97
C ALA A 25 19.55 3.99 -3.02
N SER A 26 19.62 2.70 -2.76
CA SER A 26 18.75 1.99 -1.79
C SER A 26 18.99 2.45 -0.36
N LYS A 27 20.25 2.62 0.06
CA LYS A 27 20.60 3.10 1.40
C LYS A 27 20.22 4.56 1.63
N ARG A 28 20.31 5.43 0.62
CA ARG A 28 19.88 6.82 0.72
C ARG A 28 18.37 6.95 0.85
N GLY A 29 17.60 6.12 0.17
CA GLY A 29 16.14 6.06 0.32
C GLY A 29 15.69 5.66 1.72
N MET A 30 16.37 4.71 2.34
CA MET A 30 16.10 4.27 3.72
C MET A 30 16.55 5.30 4.76
N GLN A 31 17.67 5.99 4.58
CA GLN A 31 18.12 7.05 5.49
C GLN A 31 17.27 8.31 5.44
N ALA A 32 16.76 8.69 4.27
CA ALA A 32 15.86 9.84 4.14
C ALA A 32 14.52 9.65 4.88
N LEU A 33 14.06 8.40 5.03
CA LEU A 33 12.84 8.07 5.79
C LEU A 33 13.08 8.01 7.31
N SER A 34 14.32 7.71 7.74
CA SER A 34 14.69 7.63 9.16
C SER A 34 15.03 8.99 9.77
N ASP A 35 15.38 9.98 8.96
CA ASP A 35 15.89 11.29 9.42
C ASP A 35 14.80 12.32 9.70
N SER A 36 13.54 12.01 9.39
CA SER A 36 12.42 12.95 9.53
C SER A 36 11.90 13.08 10.98
N GLY A 37 12.52 12.45 11.98
CA GLY A 37 12.10 12.52 13.39
C GLY A 37 10.72 11.96 13.68
N ARG A 38 10.03 11.51 12.65
CA ARG A 38 8.79 10.72 12.72
C ARG A 38 9.15 9.29 12.41
N GLY A 39 8.82 8.37 13.27
CA GLY A 39 9.03 6.95 13.03
C GLY A 39 8.61 6.53 11.62
N ILE A 40 9.25 5.52 11.05
CA ILE A 40 8.91 4.98 9.73
C ILE A 40 7.41 4.67 9.71
N PRO A 41 6.64 5.22 8.75
CA PRO A 41 5.21 4.92 8.64
C PRO A 41 4.98 3.43 8.52
N LEU A 42 3.98 2.92 9.24
CA LEU A 42 3.60 1.52 9.14
C LEU A 42 3.07 1.20 7.74
N LEU A 43 3.41 0.01 7.26
CA LEU A 43 2.76 -0.56 6.08
C LEU A 43 1.27 -0.82 6.37
N TYR A 44 0.43 -0.80 5.37
CA TYR A 44 -1.00 -1.03 5.56
C TYR A 44 -1.31 -2.46 6.02
N SER A 45 -0.50 -3.43 5.63
CA SER A 45 -0.56 -4.78 6.20
C SER A 45 -0.22 -4.81 7.69
N GLU A 46 0.75 -4.02 8.13
CA GLU A 46 1.11 -3.89 9.55
C GLU A 46 0.00 -3.21 10.35
N ILE A 47 -0.63 -2.17 9.80
CA ILE A 47 -1.81 -1.52 10.41
C ILE A 47 -2.95 -2.53 10.56
N ALA A 48 -3.24 -3.30 9.53
CA ALA A 48 -4.28 -4.34 9.57
C ALA A 48 -3.99 -5.41 10.62
N ASN A 49 -2.75 -5.86 10.73
CA ASN A 49 -2.32 -6.81 11.76
C ASN A 49 -2.44 -6.21 13.17
N LYS A 50 -2.11 -4.94 13.36
CA LYS A 50 -2.31 -4.26 14.65
C LYS A 50 -3.77 -4.15 15.04
N VAL A 51 -4.66 -3.86 14.09
CA VAL A 51 -6.11 -3.88 14.32
C VAL A 51 -6.58 -5.28 14.71
N ASN A 52 -6.12 -6.30 13.98
CA ASN A 52 -6.44 -7.69 14.28
C ASN A 52 -6.01 -8.11 15.69
N ASN A 53 -4.82 -7.69 16.12
CA ASN A 53 -4.22 -8.11 17.39
C ASN A 53 -4.63 -7.24 18.58
N ALA A 54 -5.22 -6.08 18.36
CA ALA A 54 -5.70 -5.22 19.44
C ALA A 54 -6.84 -5.90 20.20
N LYS A 55 -6.78 -5.89 21.53
CA LYS A 55 -7.66 -6.67 22.39
C LYS A 55 -9.09 -6.15 22.47
N ASP A 56 -9.28 -4.85 22.26
CA ASP A 56 -10.56 -4.17 22.43
C ASP A 56 -10.77 -3.10 21.33
N LYS A 57 -12.01 -2.64 21.24
CA LYS A 57 -12.41 -1.63 20.26
C LYS A 57 -11.65 -0.30 20.42
N PRO A 58 -11.47 0.28 21.61
CA PRO A 58 -10.73 1.52 21.77
C PRO A 58 -9.30 1.45 21.25
N ARG A 59 -8.62 0.34 21.44
CA ARG A 59 -7.27 0.13 20.92
C ARG A 59 -7.24 -0.02 19.41
N LYS A 60 -8.24 -0.70 18.83
CA LYS A 60 -8.39 -0.80 17.36
C LYS A 60 -8.63 0.58 16.73
N LEU A 61 -9.50 1.39 17.32
CA LEU A 61 -9.73 2.76 16.89
C LEU A 61 -8.46 3.61 16.94
N LYS A 62 -7.70 3.48 18.02
CA LYS A 62 -6.45 4.20 18.17
C LYS A 62 -5.42 3.84 17.09
N VAL A 63 -5.31 2.59 16.74
CA VAL A 63 -4.42 2.15 15.64
C VAL A 63 -4.76 2.87 14.34
N LEU A 64 -6.02 2.95 13.97
CA LEU A 64 -6.46 3.64 12.75
C LEU A 64 -6.26 5.15 12.84
N GLN A 65 -6.56 5.76 13.98
CA GLN A 65 -6.41 7.20 14.19
C GLN A 65 -4.95 7.64 14.21
N ASP A 66 -4.07 6.86 14.83
CA ASP A 66 -2.63 7.14 14.87
C ASP A 66 -1.95 7.03 13.51
N ASN A 67 -2.52 6.26 12.58
CA ASN A 67 -2.00 6.04 11.23
C ASN A 67 -2.87 6.71 10.15
N ASP A 68 -3.71 7.66 10.53
CA ASP A 68 -4.61 8.35 9.61
C ASP A 68 -3.84 9.07 8.50
N SER A 69 -4.27 8.82 7.27
CA SER A 69 -3.79 9.53 6.08
C SER A 69 -4.87 9.52 4.99
N VAL A 70 -4.76 10.43 4.03
CA VAL A 70 -5.68 10.47 2.89
C VAL A 70 -5.64 9.15 2.11
N ALA A 71 -4.44 8.61 1.89
CA ALA A 71 -4.26 7.35 1.18
C ALA A 71 -4.89 6.17 1.92
N LEU A 72 -4.70 6.06 3.24
CA LEU A 72 -5.33 5.02 4.05
C LEU A 72 -6.85 5.12 3.99
N ARG A 73 -7.40 6.32 4.14
CA ARG A 73 -8.86 6.53 4.06
C ARG A 73 -9.43 6.11 2.70
N GLN A 74 -8.73 6.39 1.60
CA GLN A 74 -9.14 5.97 0.26
C GLN A 74 -9.15 4.45 0.12
N VAL A 75 -8.11 3.78 0.59
CA VAL A 75 -8.04 2.31 0.57
C VAL A 75 -9.16 1.70 1.41
N LEU A 76 -9.43 2.24 2.59
CA LEU A 76 -10.49 1.73 3.47
C LEU A 76 -11.89 2.01 2.94
N ARG A 77 -12.10 3.12 2.23
CA ARG A 77 -13.35 3.31 1.45
C ARG A 77 -13.53 2.21 0.43
N GLY A 78 -12.50 1.91 -0.34
CA GLY A 78 -12.53 0.81 -1.31
C GLY A 78 -12.83 -0.55 -0.68
N ALA A 79 -12.40 -0.76 0.56
CA ALA A 79 -12.63 -2.00 1.29
C ALA A 79 -14.08 -2.16 1.80
N PHE A 80 -14.71 -1.07 2.23
CA PHE A 80 -15.95 -1.13 3.00
C PHE A 80 -17.14 -0.40 2.40
N ASP A 81 -16.92 0.59 1.53
CA ASP A 81 -18.02 1.33 0.91
C ASP A 81 -18.70 0.47 -0.16
N PRO A 82 -19.99 0.11 0.01
CA PRO A 82 -20.70 -0.72 -0.96
C PRO A 82 -20.94 -0.02 -2.30
N LYS A 83 -20.80 1.29 -2.37
CA LYS A 83 -20.91 2.08 -3.60
C LYS A 83 -19.69 1.96 -4.49
N ILE A 84 -18.56 1.57 -3.93
CA ILE A 84 -17.33 1.33 -4.68
C ILE A 84 -17.35 -0.11 -5.18
N GLU A 85 -17.43 -0.25 -6.48
CA GLU A 85 -17.36 -1.54 -7.17
C GLU A 85 -16.00 -1.68 -7.83
N TRP A 86 -15.31 -2.76 -7.51
CA TRP A 86 -14.04 -3.07 -8.14
C TRP A 86 -14.23 -3.70 -9.51
N ALA A 87 -13.47 -3.21 -10.48
CA ALA A 87 -13.47 -3.75 -11.86
C ALA A 87 -12.47 -4.92 -12.02
N ILE A 88 -12.03 -5.50 -10.94
CA ILE A 88 -11.20 -6.69 -10.86
C ILE A 88 -12.09 -7.88 -10.47
N PRO A 89 -11.97 -9.05 -11.12
CA PRO A 89 -12.72 -10.23 -10.72
C PRO A 89 -12.45 -10.58 -9.25
N LYS A 90 -13.51 -10.93 -8.53
CA LYS A 90 -13.39 -11.37 -7.13
C LYS A 90 -12.83 -12.78 -7.07
N GLY A 91 -12.09 -13.07 -6.02
CA GLY A 91 -11.49 -14.37 -5.75
C GLY A 91 -9.97 -14.32 -5.72
N ASP A 92 -9.38 -15.47 -5.99
CA ASP A 92 -7.94 -15.62 -6.02
C ASP A 92 -7.35 -14.98 -7.28
N VAL A 93 -6.29 -14.22 -7.10
CA VAL A 93 -5.58 -13.57 -8.19
C VAL A 93 -4.30 -14.35 -8.50
N PRO A 94 -4.07 -14.75 -9.75
CA PRO A 94 -2.84 -15.44 -10.13
C PRO A 94 -1.69 -14.44 -10.27
N TYR A 95 -0.88 -14.31 -9.25
CA TYR A 95 0.33 -13.46 -9.28
C TYR A 95 1.50 -14.18 -8.61
N ALA A 96 2.72 -13.81 -9.01
CA ALA A 96 3.93 -14.30 -8.37
C ALA A 96 4.18 -13.50 -7.08
N VAL A 97 4.19 -14.20 -5.95
CA VAL A 97 4.48 -13.59 -4.65
C VAL A 97 5.91 -13.07 -4.63
N ASN A 98 6.11 -11.83 -4.21
CA ASN A 98 7.42 -11.26 -4.03
C ASN A 98 8.00 -11.75 -2.69
N GLU A 99 8.96 -12.66 -2.76
CA GLU A 99 9.59 -13.28 -1.59
C GLU A 99 10.78 -12.49 -1.03
N ALA A 100 11.12 -11.35 -1.62
CA ALA A 100 12.20 -10.53 -1.12
C ALA A 100 11.88 -10.01 0.30
N PRO A 101 12.88 -9.87 1.17
CA PRO A 101 12.68 -9.35 2.52
C PRO A 101 12.02 -7.97 2.52
N VAL A 102 11.13 -7.73 3.48
CA VAL A 102 10.45 -6.43 3.63
C VAL A 102 11.49 -5.30 3.76
N GLY A 103 11.27 -4.21 3.01
CA GLY A 103 12.18 -3.07 2.97
C GLY A 103 13.29 -3.15 1.92
N THR A 104 13.34 -4.22 1.12
CA THR A 104 14.16 -4.31 -0.09
C THR A 104 13.31 -3.95 -1.33
N ASP A 105 13.50 -4.46 -2.48
CA ASP A 105 12.93 -4.07 -3.77
C ASP A 105 11.37 -4.12 -3.86
N HIS A 106 10.67 -3.48 -2.91
CA HIS A 106 9.22 -3.43 -2.89
C HIS A 106 8.67 -2.03 -3.18
N THR A 107 7.55 -1.98 -3.88
CA THR A 107 6.66 -0.82 -3.83
C THR A 107 5.86 -0.83 -2.52
N ILE A 108 5.29 0.30 -2.16
CA ILE A 108 4.54 0.48 -0.91
C ILE A 108 3.09 0.84 -1.26
N LEU A 109 2.13 0.14 -0.66
CA LEU A 109 0.71 0.34 -0.96
C LEU A 109 0.25 1.77 -0.69
N SER A 110 0.78 2.45 0.31
CA SER A 110 0.47 3.86 0.59
C SER A 110 0.83 4.80 -0.58
N GLN A 111 1.85 4.47 -1.34
CA GLN A 111 2.25 5.22 -2.54
C GLN A 111 1.48 4.76 -3.78
N GLU A 112 1.18 3.46 -3.88
CA GLU A 112 0.42 2.87 -4.98
C GLU A 112 -1.08 3.20 -4.91
N ALA A 113 -1.58 3.61 -3.74
CA ALA A 113 -2.99 3.92 -3.51
C ALA A 113 -3.56 4.95 -4.51
N LYS A 114 -2.77 5.90 -4.97
CA LYS A 114 -3.14 6.89 -5.99
C LYS A 114 -3.51 6.28 -7.34
N LYS A 115 -3.09 5.04 -7.61
CA LYS A 115 -3.39 4.30 -8.85
C LYS A 115 -4.62 3.41 -8.73
N LEU A 116 -5.17 3.23 -7.54
CA LEU A 116 -6.27 2.29 -7.31
C LEU A 116 -7.57 2.67 -8.04
N TYR A 117 -7.75 3.94 -8.39
CA TYR A 117 -8.90 4.38 -9.17
C TYR A 117 -9.03 3.66 -10.52
N MET A 118 -7.90 3.20 -11.09
CA MET A 118 -7.90 2.45 -12.36
C MET A 118 -8.62 1.12 -12.27
N PHE A 119 -8.72 0.56 -11.07
CA PHE A 119 -9.32 -0.75 -10.79
C PHE A 119 -10.76 -0.66 -10.29
N VAL A 120 -11.30 0.53 -10.15
CA VAL A 120 -12.67 0.79 -9.71
C VAL A 120 -13.53 1.09 -10.94
N LYS A 121 -14.75 0.56 -10.97
CA LYS A 121 -15.72 0.87 -12.02
C LYS A 121 -16.01 2.37 -12.08
N GLY A 122 -15.87 2.94 -13.26
CA GLY A 122 -16.03 4.37 -13.48
C GLY A 122 -14.78 5.22 -13.21
N GLY A 123 -13.71 4.65 -12.67
CA GLY A 123 -12.47 5.37 -12.39
C GLY A 123 -11.67 5.71 -13.64
N ASP A 124 -11.43 4.72 -14.50
CA ASP A 124 -10.81 4.90 -15.80
C ASP A 124 -11.48 3.97 -16.82
N ASN A 125 -12.24 4.56 -17.71
CA ASN A 125 -12.99 3.83 -18.75
C ASN A 125 -12.17 3.64 -20.04
N THR A 126 -10.95 4.17 -20.12
CA THR A 126 -10.08 4.06 -21.30
C THR A 126 -9.28 2.77 -21.33
N ILE A 127 -9.05 2.15 -20.17
CA ILE A 127 -8.27 0.93 -20.04
C ILE A 127 -9.12 -0.29 -20.37
N LYS A 128 -8.59 -1.16 -21.25
CA LYS A 128 -9.25 -2.45 -21.55
C LYS A 128 -9.17 -3.37 -20.32
N GLN A 129 -10.18 -4.23 -20.15
CA GLN A 129 -10.28 -5.11 -18.98
C GLN A 129 -9.05 -6.01 -18.82
N SER A 130 -8.55 -6.62 -19.89
CA SER A 130 -7.35 -7.46 -19.85
C SER A 130 -6.10 -6.68 -19.42
N GLN A 131 -5.98 -5.45 -19.86
CA GLN A 131 -4.89 -4.56 -19.48
C GLN A 131 -4.99 -4.14 -18.01
N ARG A 132 -6.22 -3.84 -17.54
CA ARG A 132 -6.49 -3.51 -16.13
C ARG A 132 -6.08 -4.65 -15.21
N GLU A 133 -6.47 -5.87 -15.53
CA GLU A 133 -6.10 -7.06 -14.76
C GLU A 133 -4.59 -7.30 -14.74
N LEU A 134 -3.93 -7.10 -15.87
CA LEU A 134 -2.47 -7.20 -15.95
C LEU A 134 -1.76 -6.16 -15.08
N ILE A 135 -2.21 -4.90 -15.12
CA ILE A 135 -1.65 -3.83 -14.29
C ILE A 135 -1.86 -4.14 -12.80
N PHE A 136 -3.02 -4.69 -12.44
CA PHE A 136 -3.29 -5.11 -11.06
C PHE A 136 -2.37 -6.23 -10.60
N ILE A 137 -2.15 -7.25 -11.42
CA ILE A 137 -1.19 -8.32 -11.14
C ILE A 137 0.22 -7.75 -10.95
N GLN A 138 0.66 -6.86 -11.82
CA GLN A 138 1.97 -6.21 -11.69
C GLN A 138 2.10 -5.39 -10.41
N MET A 139 1.03 -4.72 -9.98
CA MET A 139 0.99 -4.02 -8.71
C MET A 139 1.18 -4.98 -7.53
N LEU A 140 0.48 -6.10 -7.51
CA LEU A 140 0.61 -7.13 -6.47
C LEU A 140 2.03 -7.70 -6.41
N GLU A 141 2.64 -7.98 -7.56
CA GLU A 141 3.99 -8.52 -7.66
C GLU A 141 5.06 -7.53 -7.20
N GLY A 142 4.80 -6.23 -7.29
CA GLY A 142 5.68 -5.18 -6.78
C GLY A 142 5.58 -4.94 -5.28
N LEU A 143 4.46 -5.28 -4.64
CA LEU A 143 4.26 -5.14 -3.20
C LEU A 143 4.92 -6.26 -2.41
N SER A 144 5.18 -6.03 -1.11
CA SER A 144 5.52 -7.14 -0.22
C SER A 144 4.38 -8.17 -0.17
N ALA A 145 4.71 -9.42 0.14
CA ALA A 145 3.71 -10.50 0.19
C ALA A 145 2.50 -10.14 1.06
N GLU A 146 2.75 -9.55 2.22
CA GLU A 146 1.71 -9.19 3.19
C GLU A 146 0.85 -8.00 2.72
N GLU A 147 1.47 -6.99 2.10
CA GLU A 147 0.72 -5.87 1.51
C GLU A 147 -0.12 -6.31 0.31
N ALA A 148 0.40 -7.19 -0.53
CA ALA A 148 -0.36 -7.77 -1.65
C ALA A 148 -1.59 -8.56 -1.14
N GLU A 149 -1.43 -9.38 -0.10
CA GLU A 149 -2.55 -10.07 0.53
C GLU A 149 -3.58 -9.11 1.12
N PHE A 150 -3.14 -8.04 1.78
CA PHE A 150 -4.04 -7.02 2.30
C PHE A 150 -4.84 -6.37 1.16
N LEU A 151 -4.19 -5.98 0.06
CA LEU A 151 -4.87 -5.39 -1.09
C LEU A 151 -5.90 -6.34 -1.71
N ILE A 152 -5.60 -7.63 -1.78
CA ILE A 152 -6.56 -8.63 -2.25
C ILE A 152 -7.80 -8.67 -1.36
N THR A 153 -7.65 -8.60 -0.04
CA THR A 153 -8.81 -8.54 0.88
C THR A 153 -9.62 -7.25 0.70
N VAL A 154 -8.97 -6.14 0.37
CA VAL A 154 -9.64 -4.87 0.07
C VAL A 154 -10.48 -4.98 -1.20
N VAL A 155 -9.91 -5.48 -2.29
CA VAL A 155 -10.59 -5.65 -3.58
C VAL A 155 -11.74 -6.65 -3.48
N ASN A 156 -11.56 -7.72 -2.72
CA ASN A 156 -12.61 -8.71 -2.45
C ASN A 156 -13.64 -8.23 -1.43
N GLN A 157 -13.40 -7.10 -0.77
CA GLN A 157 -14.24 -6.55 0.29
C GLN A 157 -14.46 -7.54 1.45
N LYS A 158 -13.39 -8.25 1.82
CA LYS A 158 -13.36 -9.28 2.87
C LYS A 158 -12.28 -9.02 3.92
N VAL A 159 -11.98 -7.75 4.20
CA VAL A 159 -10.97 -7.36 5.19
C VAL A 159 -11.28 -7.93 6.58
N ASN A 160 -12.53 -7.87 6.99
CA ASN A 160 -12.97 -8.39 8.30
C ASN A 160 -12.87 -9.92 8.42
N ASN A 161 -12.84 -10.65 7.32
CA ASN A 161 -12.69 -12.11 7.34
C ASN A 161 -11.25 -12.52 7.71
N LYS A 162 -10.27 -11.75 7.28
CA LYS A 162 -8.85 -12.01 7.57
C LYS A 162 -8.37 -11.29 8.83
N TYR A 163 -8.81 -10.06 9.05
CA TYR A 163 -8.40 -9.22 10.17
C TYR A 163 -9.58 -9.01 11.11
N LYS A 164 -9.54 -9.69 12.26
CA LYS A 164 -10.66 -9.69 13.23
C LYS A 164 -10.97 -8.31 13.76
N GLY A 165 -12.25 -7.97 13.73
CA GLY A 165 -12.73 -6.69 14.22
C GLY A 165 -12.42 -5.49 13.32
N PHE A 166 -11.81 -5.71 12.17
CA PHE A 166 -11.60 -4.68 11.15
C PHE A 166 -12.86 -4.55 10.28
N THR A 167 -13.83 -3.82 10.80
CA THR A 167 -15.18 -3.71 10.22
C THR A 167 -15.44 -2.31 9.67
N ALA A 168 -16.46 -2.19 8.82
CA ALA A 168 -16.94 -0.89 8.33
C ALA A 168 -17.30 0.07 9.48
N ASN A 169 -17.96 -0.43 10.54
CA ASN A 169 -18.31 0.39 11.69
C ASN A 169 -17.10 0.91 12.46
N LEU A 170 -16.06 0.09 12.59
CA LEU A 170 -14.80 0.51 13.20
C LEU A 170 -14.17 1.67 12.41
N VAL A 171 -14.11 1.55 11.09
CA VAL A 171 -13.54 2.56 10.20
C VAL A 171 -14.35 3.86 10.24
N LYS A 172 -15.67 3.76 10.16
CA LYS A 172 -16.54 4.94 10.26
C LYS A 172 -16.36 5.67 11.60
N GLU A 173 -16.27 4.95 12.70
CA GLU A 173 -16.05 5.53 14.02
C GLU A 173 -14.64 6.15 14.15
N ALA A 174 -13.61 5.47 13.64
CA ALA A 174 -12.23 5.96 13.70
C ALA A 174 -12.06 7.31 13.00
N PHE A 175 -12.69 7.50 11.86
CA PHE A 175 -12.55 8.70 11.03
C PHE A 175 -13.74 9.67 11.12
N ASP A 176 -14.69 9.42 12.02
CA ASP A 176 -15.90 10.22 12.17
C ASP A 176 -16.68 10.34 10.84
N TRP A 177 -16.92 9.22 10.21
CA TRP A 177 -17.67 9.11 8.97
C TRP A 177 -19.14 8.76 9.21
N ASP A 178 -19.99 9.24 8.31
CA ASP A 178 -21.39 8.83 8.21
C ASP A 178 -21.54 7.50 7.43
N ASP A 179 -22.78 7.07 7.19
CA ASP A 179 -23.06 5.85 6.43
C ASP A 179 -22.69 5.94 4.95
N ASN A 180 -22.38 7.12 4.45
CA ASN A 180 -21.86 7.36 3.11
C ASN A 180 -20.32 7.37 3.04
N PHE A 181 -19.62 7.01 4.13
CA PHE A 181 -18.16 7.05 4.25
C PHE A 181 -17.57 8.44 3.99
N MET A 182 -18.31 9.45 4.42
CA MET A 182 -17.90 10.86 4.37
C MET A 182 -17.86 11.43 5.77
N LYS A 183 -16.95 12.38 6.00
CA LYS A 183 -16.81 13.03 7.31
C LYS A 183 -18.14 13.69 7.71
N LYS A 184 -18.57 13.43 8.94
CA LYS A 184 -19.77 14.07 9.50
C LYS A 184 -19.60 15.58 9.56
N GLU A 185 -20.60 16.32 9.09
CA GLU A 185 -20.64 17.76 9.24
C GLU A 185 -20.89 18.10 10.71
N LYS A 186 -20.03 18.93 11.29
CA LYS A 186 -20.31 19.52 12.59
C LYS A 186 -21.49 20.47 12.44
N LYS A 187 -22.64 20.14 13.03
CA LYS A 187 -23.73 21.11 13.13
C LYS A 187 -23.20 22.36 13.83
N PRO A 188 -23.37 23.56 13.25
CA PRO A 188 -22.99 24.79 13.94
C PRO A 188 -23.77 24.85 15.25
N SER A 189 -23.08 24.85 16.37
CA SER A 189 -23.68 25.14 17.66
C SER A 189 -23.91 26.64 17.70
N PHE A 190 -25.12 27.06 17.42
CA PHE A 190 -25.52 28.41 17.75
C PHE A 190 -25.63 28.51 19.29
N PRO A 191 -24.92 29.43 19.94
CA PRO A 191 -25.14 29.68 21.32
C PRO A 191 -26.56 30.23 21.49
N VAL A 192 -27.33 29.63 22.35
CA VAL A 192 -28.66 30.08 22.79
C VAL A 192 -28.46 31.22 23.77
#